data_5c2482348c622a90a712837ee40591eb
#
_entry.id   5c2482348c622a90a712837ee40591eb
#
_cell.length_a   1.000
_cell.length_b   1.000
_cell.length_c   1.000
_cell.angle_alpha   90.00
_cell.angle_beta   90.00
_cell.angle_gamma   90.00
#
_symmetry.space_group_name_H-M   'P 1'
#
loop_
_entity.id
_entity.type
_entity.pdbx_description
1 polymer ?
#
loop_
_entity_poly.entity_id
_entity_poly.type
_entity_poly.pdbx_seq_one_letter_code
_entity_poly.pdbx_strand_id
1 'polypeptide(L)'
;MKVQPGKPLVSVIIPCYNSAKTIEACLHYVFQQQTSISYEVIVVDSSTDETPTIVREKFPAVKLIHLDQQTYPGAGRNIGVEQARGEFIAFIDSDCVAADNWLEKGVEAVKKGNPIVGGSVQNTNPGPISWPDYFLTFNEFMPSMPKREVQFMPTCNFFITSKAFQKAGGFREDLLAGEDTLFCYAACRDYRLLFEPRLEVKHSNRETWKEFILHHRNFGKHSAYVRKHADIPGKGLVQNPFLALLAPVIRTGRIGWRMIRYNWRFLPAFVLSSPLVLLGTVAWSYGFMKEVWKK
;
A
#
# COMPACT_ATOMS: atom_id res chain seq x y z
N MET A 1 -6.42 -25.85 7.81
CA MET A 1 -7.22 -24.70 7.37
C MET A 1 -8.30 -24.43 8.40
N LYS A 2 -8.23 -23.33 9.16
CA LYS A 2 -9.25 -23.00 10.17
C LYS A 2 -10.11 -21.82 9.69
N VAL A 3 -10.89 -22.02 8.64
CA VAL A 3 -12.08 -21.19 8.42
C VAL A 3 -13.10 -21.64 9.44
N GLN A 4 -13.28 -20.88 10.52
CA GLN A 4 -14.24 -21.23 11.56
C GLN A 4 -15.66 -20.98 11.05
N PRO A 5 -16.61 -21.90 11.29
CA PRO A 5 -18.03 -21.67 11.01
C PRO A 5 -18.53 -20.56 11.95
N GLY A 6 -18.97 -19.44 11.40
CA GLY A 6 -19.46 -18.28 12.12
C GLY A 6 -19.22 -16.96 11.37
N LYS A 7 -19.67 -15.86 11.95
CA LYS A 7 -19.37 -14.54 11.40
C LYS A 7 -17.88 -14.24 11.62
N PRO A 8 -17.07 -13.97 10.58
CA PRO A 8 -15.66 -13.66 10.73
C PRO A 8 -15.49 -12.34 11.51
N LEU A 9 -14.41 -12.23 12.28
CA LEU A 9 -14.05 -10.98 12.92
C LEU A 9 -13.33 -10.05 11.93
N VAL A 10 -12.50 -10.63 11.04
CA VAL A 10 -11.72 -9.89 10.04
C VAL A 10 -12.07 -10.38 8.64
N SER A 11 -12.27 -9.44 7.70
CA SER A 11 -12.26 -9.73 6.26
C SER A 11 -10.94 -9.21 5.67
N VAL A 12 -10.11 -10.13 5.18
CA VAL A 12 -8.87 -9.82 4.46
C VAL A 12 -9.21 -9.62 2.99
N ILE A 13 -8.90 -8.44 2.45
CA ILE A 13 -9.22 -8.06 1.06
C ILE A 13 -7.93 -7.89 0.28
N ILE A 14 -7.84 -8.57 -0.86
CA ILE A 14 -6.67 -8.63 -1.73
C ILE A 14 -7.08 -8.26 -3.15
N PRO A 15 -6.82 -7.03 -3.61
CA PRO A 15 -7.01 -6.69 -5.02
C PRO A 15 -5.89 -7.31 -5.86
N CYS A 16 -6.23 -7.91 -7.01
CA CYS A 16 -5.28 -8.58 -7.89
C CYS A 16 -5.41 -8.11 -9.34
N TYR A 17 -4.26 -7.91 -9.98
CA TYR A 17 -4.16 -7.74 -11.42
C TYR A 17 -2.82 -8.28 -11.92
N ASN A 18 -2.82 -9.37 -12.71
CA ASN A 18 -1.64 -10.05 -13.27
C ASN A 18 -0.60 -10.37 -12.18
N SER A 19 -1.04 -11.05 -11.14
CA SER A 19 -0.26 -11.35 -9.92
C SER A 19 0.19 -12.81 -9.83
N ALA A 20 0.22 -13.57 -10.93
CA ALA A 20 0.55 -15.00 -10.93
C ALA A 20 1.89 -15.34 -10.25
N LYS A 21 2.86 -14.42 -10.27
CA LYS A 21 4.17 -14.60 -9.63
C LYS A 21 4.16 -14.46 -8.11
N THR A 22 3.17 -13.77 -7.53
CA THR A 22 3.20 -13.33 -6.12
C THR A 22 2.02 -13.80 -5.30
N ILE A 23 0.84 -13.98 -5.94
CA ILE A 23 -0.42 -14.29 -5.24
C ILE A 23 -0.33 -15.58 -4.41
N GLU A 24 0.38 -16.60 -4.87
CA GLU A 24 0.54 -17.86 -4.14
C GLU A 24 1.25 -17.63 -2.80
N ALA A 25 2.36 -16.88 -2.80
CA ALA A 25 3.09 -16.53 -1.58
C ALA A 25 2.23 -15.65 -0.65
N CYS A 26 1.54 -14.65 -1.19
CA CYS A 26 0.63 -13.80 -0.42
C CYS A 26 -0.42 -14.63 0.34
N LEU A 27 -1.16 -15.46 -0.37
CA LEU A 27 -2.22 -16.31 0.21
C LEU A 27 -1.67 -17.36 1.17
N HIS A 28 -0.52 -17.97 0.85
CA HIS A 28 0.12 -18.93 1.73
C HIS A 28 0.35 -18.34 3.13
N TYR A 29 0.96 -17.16 3.25
CA TYR A 29 1.23 -16.52 4.52
C TYR A 29 -0.03 -15.96 5.20
N VAL A 30 -1.06 -15.54 4.44
CA VAL A 30 -2.36 -15.17 5.01
C VAL A 30 -3.05 -16.39 5.64
N PHE A 31 -2.94 -17.58 5.05
CA PHE A 31 -3.51 -18.82 5.62
C PHE A 31 -2.64 -19.46 6.72
N GLN A 32 -1.38 -19.10 6.83
CA GLN A 32 -0.47 -19.57 7.88
C GLN A 32 -0.46 -18.68 9.14
N GLN A 33 -1.34 -17.69 9.23
CA GLN A 33 -1.40 -16.82 10.40
C GLN A 33 -1.56 -17.62 11.70
N GLN A 34 -0.67 -17.35 12.66
CA GLN A 34 -0.72 -17.89 14.01
C GLN A 34 -1.72 -17.08 14.82
N THR A 35 -3.00 -17.43 14.72
CA THR A 35 -4.08 -16.66 15.36
C THR A 35 -5.27 -17.53 15.75
N SER A 36 -5.98 -17.11 16.80
CA SER A 36 -7.30 -17.61 17.18
C SER A 36 -8.45 -16.78 16.57
N ILE A 37 -8.12 -15.67 15.87
CA ILE A 37 -9.09 -14.78 15.28
C ILE A 37 -9.77 -15.47 14.09
N SER A 38 -11.11 -15.42 14.05
CA SER A 38 -11.86 -15.86 12.89
C SER A 38 -11.74 -14.85 11.74
N TYR A 39 -11.40 -15.30 10.55
CA TYR A 39 -11.27 -14.43 9.39
C TYR A 39 -11.73 -15.11 8.11
N GLU A 40 -12.07 -14.31 7.12
CA GLU A 40 -12.29 -14.69 5.74
C GLU A 40 -11.29 -13.99 4.82
N VAL A 41 -11.05 -14.57 3.65
CA VAL A 41 -10.17 -14.00 2.61
C VAL A 41 -10.97 -13.79 1.34
N ILE A 42 -10.95 -12.57 0.83
CA ILE A 42 -11.64 -12.14 -0.38
C ILE A 42 -10.59 -11.63 -1.36
N VAL A 43 -10.47 -12.30 -2.49
CA VAL A 43 -9.62 -11.87 -3.61
C VAL A 43 -10.53 -11.26 -4.67
N VAL A 44 -10.26 -10.01 -5.04
CA VAL A 44 -10.92 -9.35 -6.17
C VAL A 44 -9.89 -9.24 -7.29
N ASP A 45 -10.10 -10.05 -8.30
CA ASP A 45 -9.16 -10.27 -9.39
C ASP A 45 -9.72 -9.77 -10.71
N SER A 46 -8.89 -9.07 -11.49
CA SER A 46 -9.20 -8.65 -12.86
C SER A 46 -8.09 -9.03 -13.84
N SER A 47 -7.34 -10.09 -13.50
CA SER A 47 -6.18 -10.55 -14.25
C SER A 47 -6.55 -11.25 -15.55
N THR A 48 -5.63 -11.18 -16.49
CA THR A 48 -5.67 -11.93 -17.77
C THR A 48 -4.64 -13.05 -17.83
N ASP A 49 -3.83 -13.20 -16.75
CA ASP A 49 -2.84 -14.27 -16.58
C ASP A 49 -3.40 -15.43 -15.73
N GLU A 50 -2.56 -16.32 -15.25
CA GLU A 50 -2.93 -17.51 -14.48
C GLU A 50 -3.36 -17.21 -13.03
N THR A 51 -3.39 -15.95 -12.59
CA THR A 51 -3.76 -15.57 -11.22
C THR A 51 -5.05 -16.22 -10.73
N PRO A 52 -6.20 -16.10 -11.42
CA PRO A 52 -7.46 -16.67 -10.95
C PRO A 52 -7.44 -18.21 -10.90
N THR A 53 -6.69 -18.87 -11.77
CA THR A 53 -6.52 -20.31 -11.76
C THR A 53 -5.74 -20.77 -10.52
N ILE A 54 -4.62 -20.10 -10.22
CA ILE A 54 -3.82 -20.38 -9.01
C ILE A 54 -4.67 -20.25 -7.75
N VAL A 55 -5.49 -19.19 -7.66
CA VAL A 55 -6.36 -18.98 -6.50
C VAL A 55 -7.41 -20.08 -6.36
N ARG A 56 -8.10 -20.44 -7.45
CA ARG A 56 -9.16 -21.48 -7.42
C ARG A 56 -8.61 -22.85 -7.04
N GLU A 57 -7.49 -23.24 -7.63
CA GLU A 57 -6.94 -24.59 -7.47
C GLU A 57 -6.22 -24.78 -6.13
N LYS A 58 -5.40 -23.78 -5.72
CA LYS A 58 -4.55 -23.93 -4.53
C LYS A 58 -5.20 -23.42 -3.24
N PHE A 59 -6.18 -22.52 -3.34
CA PHE A 59 -6.81 -21.86 -2.18
C PHE A 59 -8.35 -21.87 -2.25
N PRO A 60 -8.99 -23.03 -2.25
CA PRO A 60 -10.45 -23.17 -2.43
C PRO A 60 -11.27 -22.52 -1.29
N ALA A 61 -10.64 -22.13 -0.18
CA ALA A 61 -11.28 -21.40 0.91
C ALA A 61 -11.37 -19.88 0.66
N VAL A 62 -10.73 -19.37 -0.39
CA VAL A 62 -10.77 -17.96 -0.78
C VAL A 62 -12.10 -17.67 -1.46
N LYS A 63 -12.76 -16.58 -1.09
CA LYS A 63 -13.84 -16.02 -1.88
C LYS A 63 -13.23 -15.24 -3.05
N LEU A 64 -13.11 -15.88 -4.20
CA LEU A 64 -12.61 -15.25 -5.42
C LEU A 64 -13.75 -14.57 -6.19
N ILE A 65 -13.56 -13.28 -6.47
CA ILE A 65 -14.41 -12.47 -7.34
C ILE A 65 -13.56 -12.12 -8.55
N HIS A 66 -13.83 -12.77 -9.69
CA HIS A 66 -13.11 -12.50 -10.93
C HIS A 66 -13.95 -11.58 -11.82
N LEU A 67 -13.28 -10.54 -12.35
CA LEU A 67 -13.88 -9.52 -13.19
C LEU A 67 -13.29 -9.61 -14.61
N ASP A 68 -14.14 -9.58 -15.62
CA ASP A 68 -13.71 -9.66 -17.03
C ASP A 68 -12.98 -8.41 -17.53
N GLN A 69 -13.13 -7.28 -16.83
CA GLN A 69 -12.50 -6.03 -17.20
C GLN A 69 -11.49 -5.61 -16.14
N GLN A 70 -10.35 -5.08 -16.60
CA GLN A 70 -9.33 -4.54 -15.71
C GLN A 70 -9.91 -3.51 -14.76
N THR A 71 -9.69 -3.72 -13.48
CA THR A 71 -10.17 -2.85 -12.39
C THR A 71 -9.01 -2.25 -11.64
N TYR A 72 -9.10 -0.97 -11.31
CA TYR A 72 -8.08 -0.29 -10.52
C TYR A 72 -8.13 -0.72 -9.05
N PRO A 73 -7.01 -0.59 -8.31
CA PRO A 73 -6.91 -1.10 -6.94
C PRO A 73 -8.01 -0.58 -5.99
N GLY A 74 -8.37 0.70 -6.11
CA GLY A 74 -9.44 1.30 -5.29
C GLY A 74 -10.80 0.64 -5.50
N ALA A 75 -11.20 0.43 -6.77
CA ALA A 75 -12.45 -0.25 -7.11
C ALA A 75 -12.43 -1.72 -6.64
N GLY A 76 -11.30 -2.42 -6.85
CA GLY A 76 -11.15 -3.79 -6.35
C GLY A 76 -11.32 -3.88 -4.83
N ARG A 77 -10.76 -2.95 -4.07
CA ARG A 77 -10.93 -2.89 -2.61
C ARG A 77 -12.37 -2.58 -2.21
N ASN A 78 -13.06 -1.65 -2.89
CA ASN A 78 -14.48 -1.36 -2.63
C ASN A 78 -15.36 -2.59 -2.85
N ILE A 79 -15.22 -3.28 -4.00
CA ILE A 79 -15.93 -4.54 -4.30
C ILE A 79 -15.67 -5.58 -3.20
N GLY A 80 -14.41 -5.70 -2.75
CA GLY A 80 -14.06 -6.60 -1.66
C GLY A 80 -14.76 -6.25 -0.35
N VAL A 81 -14.84 -4.96 -0.01
CA VAL A 81 -15.53 -4.49 1.20
C VAL A 81 -17.04 -4.72 1.15
N GLU A 82 -17.69 -4.56 0.00
CA GLU A 82 -19.11 -4.86 -0.18
C GLU A 82 -19.44 -6.34 0.10
N GLN A 83 -18.48 -7.21 -0.10
CA GLN A 83 -18.60 -8.65 0.12
C GLN A 83 -18.10 -9.11 1.50
N ALA A 84 -17.54 -8.19 2.27
CA ALA A 84 -16.96 -8.45 3.60
C ALA A 84 -18.05 -8.57 4.67
N ARG A 85 -17.84 -9.53 5.59
CA ARG A 85 -18.73 -9.78 6.74
C ARG A 85 -18.06 -9.46 8.08
N GLY A 86 -16.75 -9.19 8.06
CA GLY A 86 -15.96 -8.87 9.24
C GLY A 86 -16.29 -7.52 9.86
N GLU A 87 -16.10 -7.43 11.16
CA GLU A 87 -16.13 -6.15 11.88
C GLU A 87 -14.93 -5.28 11.49
N PHE A 88 -13.79 -5.92 11.26
CA PHE A 88 -12.56 -5.29 10.80
C PHE A 88 -12.26 -5.69 9.36
N ILE A 89 -11.80 -4.73 8.58
CA ILE A 89 -11.29 -4.92 7.23
C ILE A 89 -9.77 -4.82 7.28
N ALA A 90 -9.09 -5.81 6.69
CA ALA A 90 -7.66 -5.81 6.52
C ALA A 90 -7.31 -5.81 5.03
N PHE A 91 -6.60 -4.79 4.56
CA PHE A 91 -6.09 -4.74 3.19
C PHE A 91 -4.64 -5.20 3.15
N ILE A 92 -4.34 -6.06 2.21
CA ILE A 92 -2.98 -6.47 1.83
C ILE A 92 -2.92 -6.62 0.31
N ASP A 93 -1.83 -6.19 -0.31
CA ASP A 93 -1.68 -6.31 -1.76
C ASP A 93 -1.17 -7.71 -2.15
N SER A 94 -1.48 -8.15 -3.36
CA SER A 94 -1.17 -9.48 -3.89
C SER A 94 0.33 -9.78 -4.04
N ASP A 95 1.18 -8.76 -3.93
CA ASP A 95 2.63 -8.82 -3.95
C ASP A 95 3.26 -8.63 -2.55
N CYS A 96 2.43 -8.76 -1.50
CA CYS A 96 2.84 -8.66 -0.11
C CYS A 96 2.75 -10.01 0.62
N VAL A 97 3.65 -10.20 1.58
CA VAL A 97 3.72 -11.34 2.49
C VAL A 97 3.53 -10.85 3.92
N ALA A 98 2.47 -11.31 4.58
CA ALA A 98 2.18 -10.96 5.96
C ALA A 98 3.11 -11.66 6.96
N ALA A 99 3.47 -10.98 8.05
CA ALA A 99 4.15 -11.64 9.18
C ALA A 99 3.20 -12.62 9.90
N ASP A 100 3.74 -13.63 10.58
CA ASP A 100 2.98 -14.75 11.17
C ASP A 100 1.85 -14.32 12.13
N ASN A 101 1.98 -13.17 12.77
CA ASN A 101 1.03 -12.63 13.75
C ASN A 101 0.38 -11.30 13.27
N TRP A 102 0.33 -11.11 11.96
CA TRP A 102 -0.17 -9.87 11.34
C TRP A 102 -1.64 -9.60 11.69
N LEU A 103 -2.53 -10.61 11.60
CA LEU A 103 -3.94 -10.47 11.95
C LEU A 103 -4.12 -10.11 13.44
N GLU A 104 -3.41 -10.78 14.34
CA GLU A 104 -3.51 -10.52 15.78
C GLU A 104 -3.07 -9.10 16.13
N LYS A 105 -1.90 -8.68 15.63
CA LYS A 105 -1.37 -7.32 15.84
C LYS A 105 -2.29 -6.24 15.27
N GLY A 106 -2.85 -6.47 14.08
CA GLY A 106 -3.77 -5.54 13.45
C GLY A 106 -5.05 -5.35 14.28
N VAL A 107 -5.70 -6.45 14.68
CA VAL A 107 -6.91 -6.42 15.51
C VAL A 107 -6.62 -5.81 16.90
N GLU A 108 -5.50 -6.18 17.53
CA GLU A 108 -5.09 -5.59 18.81
C GLU A 108 -4.93 -4.07 18.70
N ALA A 109 -4.29 -3.59 17.63
CA ALA A 109 -4.05 -2.17 17.44
C ALA A 109 -5.35 -1.39 17.20
N VAL A 110 -6.30 -1.95 16.41
CA VAL A 110 -7.61 -1.34 16.17
C VAL A 110 -8.46 -1.34 17.45
N LYS A 111 -8.48 -2.42 18.20
CA LYS A 111 -9.24 -2.52 19.48
C LYS A 111 -8.74 -1.55 20.56
N LYS A 112 -7.50 -1.11 20.51
CA LYS A 112 -6.94 -0.09 21.44
C LYS A 112 -7.44 1.34 21.20
N GLY A 113 -8.51 1.51 20.44
CA GLY A 113 -9.16 2.81 20.20
C GLY A 113 -8.64 3.55 18.95
N ASN A 114 -7.91 2.85 18.07
CA ASN A 114 -7.44 3.40 16.81
C ASN A 114 -8.20 2.74 15.65
N PRO A 115 -9.35 3.29 15.21
CA PRO A 115 -10.19 2.65 14.20
C PRO A 115 -9.51 2.45 12.84
N ILE A 116 -8.34 3.08 12.64
CA ILE A 116 -7.53 2.96 11.43
C ILE A 116 -6.07 2.80 11.81
N VAL A 117 -5.45 1.71 11.37
CA VAL A 117 -4.05 1.38 11.65
C VAL A 117 -3.39 0.88 10.38
N GLY A 118 -2.20 1.38 10.10
CA GLY A 118 -1.35 0.81 9.07
C GLY A 118 0.00 0.39 9.63
N GLY A 119 0.64 -0.54 8.96
CA GLY A 119 1.87 -1.16 9.43
C GLY A 119 3.11 -0.83 8.61
N SER A 120 4.23 -1.40 9.04
CA SER A 120 5.50 -1.26 8.33
C SER A 120 5.57 -2.20 7.13
N VAL A 121 6.39 -1.76 6.18
CA VAL A 121 6.66 -2.51 4.94
C VAL A 121 8.17 -2.79 4.86
N GLN A 122 8.52 -4.05 4.62
CA GLN A 122 9.90 -4.49 4.38
C GLN A 122 10.11 -4.85 2.91
N ASN A 123 11.36 -4.92 2.47
CA ASN A 123 11.71 -5.42 1.15
C ASN A 123 11.84 -6.95 1.17
N THR A 124 11.09 -7.67 0.31
CA THR A 124 11.13 -9.14 0.21
C THR A 124 12.25 -9.63 -0.69
N ASN A 125 12.54 -8.90 -1.76
CA ASN A 125 13.43 -9.29 -2.85
C ASN A 125 14.64 -8.34 -2.98
N PRO A 126 15.63 -8.39 -2.06
CA PRO A 126 16.77 -7.49 -2.10
C PRO A 126 17.58 -7.67 -3.40
N GLY A 127 17.73 -6.59 -4.15
CA GLY A 127 18.44 -6.56 -5.42
C GLY A 127 18.80 -5.13 -5.84
N PRO A 128 19.58 -4.97 -6.92
CA PRO A 128 20.10 -3.65 -7.30
C PRO A 128 19.01 -2.66 -7.69
N ILE A 129 17.86 -3.11 -8.18
CA ILE A 129 16.73 -2.25 -8.55
C ILE A 129 15.69 -2.19 -7.43
N SER A 130 15.46 -3.29 -6.72
CA SER A 130 14.44 -3.35 -5.68
C SER A 130 14.78 -2.50 -4.45
N TRP A 131 16.06 -2.36 -4.08
CA TRP A 131 16.45 -1.46 -2.98
C TRP A 131 16.11 0.00 -3.25
N PRO A 132 16.54 0.63 -4.37
CA PRO A 132 16.12 2.00 -4.66
C PRO A 132 14.61 2.16 -4.82
N ASP A 133 13.90 1.18 -5.37
CA ASP A 133 12.44 1.18 -5.45
C ASP A 133 11.80 1.22 -4.04
N TYR A 134 12.28 0.37 -3.15
CA TYR A 134 11.85 0.32 -1.75
C TYR A 134 12.11 1.64 -1.01
N PHE A 135 13.31 2.22 -1.13
CA PHE A 135 13.64 3.48 -0.48
C PHE A 135 12.78 4.65 -1.00
N LEU A 136 12.51 4.68 -2.29
CA LEU A 136 11.67 5.71 -2.90
C LEU A 136 10.19 5.56 -2.54
N THR A 137 9.71 4.33 -2.34
CA THR A 137 8.28 4.05 -2.13
C THR A 137 7.93 4.01 -0.64
N PHE A 138 8.72 3.32 0.19
CA PHE A 138 8.35 2.97 1.56
C PHE A 138 9.21 3.61 2.66
N ASN A 139 10.06 4.61 2.36
CA ASN A 139 10.95 5.23 3.36
C ASN A 139 10.22 5.78 4.61
N GLU A 140 8.94 6.10 4.53
CA GLU A 140 8.12 6.58 5.65
C GLU A 140 7.58 5.44 6.53
N PHE A 141 7.53 4.24 5.99
CA PHE A 141 6.85 3.08 6.59
C PHE A 141 7.78 1.89 6.80
N MET A 142 9.09 2.15 6.91
CA MET A 142 10.07 1.13 7.26
C MET A 142 9.90 0.68 8.72
N PRO A 143 10.27 -0.57 9.08
CA PRO A 143 10.09 -1.11 10.44
C PRO A 143 10.79 -0.32 11.55
N SER A 144 11.89 0.36 11.22
CA SER A 144 12.64 1.20 12.17
C SER A 144 12.04 2.60 12.42
N MET A 145 10.98 2.95 11.69
CA MET A 145 10.28 4.21 11.93
C MET A 145 9.47 4.14 13.24
N PRO A 146 9.42 5.24 14.02
CA PRO A 146 8.69 5.25 15.27
C PRO A 146 7.17 5.15 15.05
N LYS A 147 6.49 4.52 16.01
CA LYS A 147 5.03 4.57 16.12
C LYS A 147 4.57 6.02 16.22
N ARG A 148 3.59 6.41 15.41
CA ARG A 148 3.09 7.79 15.34
C ARG A 148 1.74 7.89 14.65
N GLU A 149 1.03 8.99 14.88
CA GLU A 149 -0.10 9.38 14.03
C GLU A 149 0.44 9.87 12.68
N VAL A 150 -0.28 9.53 11.62
CA VAL A 150 0.02 9.91 10.24
C VAL A 150 -1.25 10.32 9.52
N GLN A 151 -1.12 11.00 8.40
CA GLN A 151 -2.27 11.40 7.56
C GLN A 151 -2.43 10.53 6.32
N PHE A 152 -1.45 9.67 6.07
CA PHE A 152 -1.42 8.79 4.91
C PHE A 152 -0.71 7.49 5.27
N MET A 153 -1.19 6.39 4.72
CA MET A 153 -0.57 5.05 4.75
C MET A 153 -0.82 4.34 3.42
N PRO A 154 0.13 3.53 2.94
CA PRO A 154 -0.13 2.62 1.83
C PRO A 154 -1.09 1.52 2.27
N THR A 155 -2.06 1.20 1.43
CA THR A 155 -3.09 0.18 1.74
C THR A 155 -2.61 -1.26 1.63
N CYS A 156 -1.38 -1.49 1.22
CA CYS A 156 -0.76 -2.83 1.22
C CYS A 156 -0.56 -3.43 2.63
N ASN A 157 -0.74 -2.63 3.69
CA ASN A 157 -0.68 -3.07 5.08
C ASN A 157 -1.57 -2.19 5.96
N PHE A 158 -2.90 -2.46 5.94
CA PHE A 158 -3.86 -1.52 6.47
C PHE A 158 -5.05 -2.22 7.13
N PHE A 159 -5.40 -1.80 8.34
CA PHE A 159 -6.57 -2.28 9.09
C PHE A 159 -7.51 -1.11 9.38
N ILE A 160 -8.81 -1.36 9.24
CA ILE A 160 -9.84 -0.37 9.50
C ILE A 160 -11.12 -1.04 10.02
N THR A 161 -11.87 -0.37 10.88
CA THR A 161 -13.21 -0.85 11.21
C THR A 161 -14.16 -0.65 10.02
N SER A 162 -15.08 -1.59 9.79
CA SER A 162 -16.10 -1.46 8.73
C SER A 162 -16.87 -0.14 8.84
N LYS A 163 -17.17 0.31 10.08
CA LYS A 163 -17.82 1.59 10.34
C LYS A 163 -16.99 2.79 9.88
N ALA A 164 -15.68 2.79 10.14
CA ALA A 164 -14.80 3.88 9.74
C ALA A 164 -14.63 3.92 8.21
N PHE A 165 -14.54 2.74 7.56
CA PHE A 165 -14.49 2.64 6.11
C PHE A 165 -15.73 3.23 5.44
N GLN A 166 -16.92 2.84 5.89
CA GLN A 166 -18.20 3.36 5.38
C GLN A 166 -18.30 4.88 5.57
N LYS A 167 -17.90 5.39 6.75
CA LYS A 167 -17.94 6.82 7.03
C LYS A 167 -16.95 7.62 6.17
N ALA A 168 -15.80 7.04 5.82
CA ALA A 168 -14.82 7.67 4.93
C ALA A 168 -15.25 7.69 3.45
N GLY A 169 -16.27 6.91 3.06
CA GLY A 169 -16.89 6.93 1.73
C GLY A 169 -16.20 6.02 0.69
N GLY A 170 -15.30 5.12 1.12
CA GLY A 170 -14.60 4.20 0.21
C GLY A 170 -13.48 4.86 -0.61
N PHE A 171 -12.86 4.07 -1.47
CA PHE A 171 -11.80 4.53 -2.36
C PHE A 171 -12.34 5.15 -3.65
N ARG A 172 -11.59 6.08 -4.23
CA ARG A 172 -11.79 6.53 -5.61
C ARG A 172 -11.51 5.38 -6.56
N GLU A 173 -12.45 5.09 -7.47
CA GLU A 173 -12.40 3.92 -8.35
C GLU A 173 -11.74 4.20 -9.70
N ASP A 174 -11.65 5.47 -10.08
CA ASP A 174 -11.12 5.96 -11.35
C ASP A 174 -9.60 6.22 -11.33
N LEU A 175 -8.92 5.90 -10.22
CA LEU A 175 -7.51 6.19 -10.04
C LEU A 175 -6.65 4.92 -10.10
N LEU A 176 -5.62 4.95 -10.93
CA LEU A 176 -4.58 3.90 -10.98
C LEU A 176 -3.67 3.93 -9.74
N ALA A 177 -3.47 5.11 -9.13
CA ALA A 177 -2.70 5.30 -7.91
C ALA A 177 -3.10 6.60 -7.21
N GLY A 178 -2.87 6.69 -5.89
CA GLY A 178 -3.22 7.85 -5.06
C GLY A 178 -4.62 7.78 -4.46
N GLU A 179 -5.38 6.72 -4.74
CA GLU A 179 -6.66 6.40 -4.14
C GLU A 179 -6.53 6.21 -2.62
N ASP A 180 -5.44 5.58 -2.18
CA ASP A 180 -5.06 5.39 -0.78
C ASP A 180 -4.80 6.73 -0.07
N THR A 181 -4.08 7.62 -0.73
CA THR A 181 -3.81 8.98 -0.22
C THR A 181 -5.11 9.73 0.01
N LEU A 182 -5.99 9.78 -1.00
CA LEU A 182 -7.27 10.49 -0.90
C LEU A 182 -8.17 9.87 0.16
N PHE A 183 -8.23 8.55 0.23
CA PHE A 183 -9.00 7.82 1.23
C PHE A 183 -8.50 8.14 2.65
N CYS A 184 -7.19 8.07 2.90
CA CYS A 184 -6.61 8.36 4.20
C CYS A 184 -6.90 9.80 4.64
N TYR A 185 -6.75 10.78 3.75
CA TYR A 185 -7.08 12.17 4.07
C TYR A 185 -8.57 12.38 4.34
N ALA A 186 -9.47 11.70 3.62
CA ALA A 186 -10.90 11.72 3.90
C ALA A 186 -11.20 11.12 5.29
N ALA A 187 -10.64 9.96 5.59
CA ALA A 187 -10.82 9.27 6.86
C ALA A 187 -10.25 10.05 8.05
N CYS A 188 -9.12 10.76 7.87
CA CYS A 188 -8.48 11.58 8.90
C CYS A 188 -9.29 12.82 9.31
N ARG A 189 -10.40 13.14 8.63
CA ARG A 189 -11.32 14.18 9.08
C ARG A 189 -12.08 13.78 10.36
N ASP A 190 -12.34 12.49 10.52
CA ASP A 190 -13.13 11.95 11.61
C ASP A 190 -12.34 11.04 12.56
N TYR A 191 -11.23 10.49 12.08
CA TYR A 191 -10.47 9.45 12.78
C TYR A 191 -8.98 9.74 12.78
N ARG A 192 -8.28 9.22 13.80
CA ARG A 192 -6.82 9.19 13.81
C ARG A 192 -6.34 7.96 13.06
N LEU A 193 -5.32 8.12 12.22
CA LEU A 193 -4.63 7.05 11.52
C LEU A 193 -3.30 6.78 12.23
N LEU A 194 -3.13 5.57 12.74
CA LEU A 194 -1.95 5.16 13.48
C LEU A 194 -0.99 4.35 12.62
N PHE A 195 0.27 4.73 12.57
CA PHE A 195 1.36 3.86 12.11
C PHE A 195 1.87 3.00 13.26
N GLU A 196 1.71 1.68 13.15
CA GLU A 196 2.21 0.67 14.11
C GLU A 196 3.34 -0.14 13.44
N PRO A 197 4.62 0.14 13.75
CA PRO A 197 5.75 -0.50 13.04
C PRO A 197 5.86 -2.01 13.27
N ARG A 198 5.26 -2.55 14.35
CA ARG A 198 5.25 -3.99 14.63
C ARG A 198 4.24 -4.77 13.80
N LEU A 199 3.31 -4.08 13.14
CA LEU A 199 2.41 -4.66 12.15
C LEU A 199 3.15 -4.73 10.82
N GLU A 200 3.70 -5.89 10.46
CA GLU A 200 4.67 -6.01 9.38
C GLU A 200 4.15 -6.78 8.18
N VAL A 201 4.42 -6.26 6.99
CA VAL A 201 4.37 -7.01 5.74
C VAL A 201 5.70 -6.86 5.00
N LYS A 202 6.00 -7.82 4.11
CA LYS A 202 7.11 -7.73 3.17
C LYS A 202 6.53 -7.55 1.77
N HIS A 203 7.01 -6.57 1.03
CA HIS A 203 6.54 -6.22 -0.31
C HIS A 203 7.57 -6.62 -1.37
N SER A 204 7.11 -7.20 -2.47
CA SER A 204 7.93 -7.53 -3.63
C SER A 204 8.10 -6.28 -4.51
N ASN A 205 9.28 -5.67 -4.44
CA ASN A 205 9.60 -4.47 -5.20
C ASN A 205 10.03 -4.79 -6.64
N ARG A 206 10.02 -3.79 -7.52
CA ARG A 206 10.34 -3.93 -8.95
C ARG A 206 11.78 -4.40 -9.14
N GLU A 207 11.98 -5.28 -10.09
CA GLU A 207 13.28 -5.90 -10.37
C GLU A 207 13.85 -5.48 -11.73
N THR A 208 13.02 -4.90 -12.61
CA THR A 208 13.41 -4.45 -13.93
C THR A 208 13.47 -2.93 -14.05
N TRP A 209 14.41 -2.45 -14.86
CA TRP A 209 14.54 -1.02 -15.16
C TRP A 209 13.29 -0.40 -15.74
N LYS A 210 12.62 -1.12 -16.63
CA LYS A 210 11.40 -0.64 -17.29
C LYS A 210 10.27 -0.40 -16.29
N GLU A 211 10.03 -1.36 -15.42
CA GLU A 211 9.01 -1.27 -14.38
C GLU A 211 9.35 -0.17 -13.37
N PHE A 212 10.60 -0.10 -12.92
CA PHE A 212 11.08 0.90 -11.98
C PHE A 212 10.85 2.34 -12.50
N ILE A 213 11.32 2.65 -13.71
CA ILE A 213 11.16 3.99 -14.31
C ILE A 213 9.69 4.33 -14.55
N LEU A 214 8.92 3.38 -15.09
CA LEU A 214 7.50 3.58 -15.34
C LEU A 214 6.71 3.81 -14.06
N HIS A 215 7.00 3.01 -13.03
CA HIS A 215 6.37 3.13 -11.72
C HIS A 215 6.62 4.52 -11.11
N HIS A 216 7.87 4.96 -11.00
CA HIS A 216 8.18 6.25 -10.40
C HIS A 216 7.64 7.43 -11.21
N ARG A 217 7.66 7.35 -12.55
CA ARG A 217 7.02 8.35 -13.39
C ARG A 217 5.52 8.45 -13.12
N ASN A 218 4.82 7.33 -13.07
CA ASN A 218 3.40 7.30 -12.79
C ASN A 218 3.11 7.77 -11.36
N PHE A 219 3.92 7.34 -10.38
CA PHE A 219 3.80 7.78 -9.00
C PHE A 219 3.96 9.31 -8.85
N GLY A 220 4.89 9.91 -9.60
CA GLY A 220 5.03 11.37 -9.68
C GLY A 220 3.79 12.04 -10.25
N LYS A 221 3.28 11.54 -11.38
CA LYS A 221 2.05 12.02 -12.01
C LYS A 221 0.87 12.00 -11.03
N HIS A 222 0.61 10.86 -10.38
CA HIS A 222 -0.50 10.73 -9.44
C HIS A 222 -0.29 11.58 -8.19
N SER A 223 0.95 11.71 -7.72
CA SER A 223 1.31 12.61 -6.60
C SER A 223 0.94 14.08 -6.88
N ALA A 224 1.13 14.56 -8.11
CA ALA A 224 0.68 15.89 -8.53
C ALA A 224 -0.84 15.95 -8.68
N TYR A 225 -1.43 14.93 -9.33
CA TYR A 225 -2.87 14.86 -9.57
C TYR A 225 -3.67 14.98 -8.26
N VAL A 226 -3.38 14.15 -7.25
CA VAL A 226 -4.11 14.19 -5.98
C VAL A 226 -3.99 15.54 -5.27
N ARG A 227 -2.82 16.22 -5.39
CA ARG A 227 -2.60 17.56 -4.82
C ARG A 227 -3.35 18.67 -5.56
N LYS A 228 -3.60 18.50 -6.86
CA LYS A 228 -4.45 19.42 -7.61
C LYS A 228 -5.92 19.33 -7.18
N HIS A 229 -6.39 18.12 -6.86
CA HIS A 229 -7.81 17.82 -6.66
C HIS A 229 -8.23 17.68 -5.20
N ALA A 230 -7.28 17.72 -4.25
CA ALA A 230 -7.56 17.62 -2.83
C ALA A 230 -6.75 18.64 -2.02
N ASP A 231 -7.29 18.98 -0.84
CA ASP A 231 -6.61 19.88 0.10
C ASP A 231 -5.69 19.06 1.01
N ILE A 232 -4.51 18.70 0.48
CA ILE A 232 -3.51 17.88 1.13
C ILE A 232 -2.13 18.56 1.15
N PRO A 233 -1.22 18.16 2.03
CA PRO A 233 0.12 18.75 2.12
C PRO A 233 0.85 18.76 0.78
N GLY A 234 1.45 19.92 0.47
CA GLY A 234 2.13 20.14 -0.81
C GLY A 234 1.21 20.63 -1.94
N LYS A 235 -0.06 20.96 -1.68
CA LYS A 235 -0.96 21.59 -2.66
C LYS A 235 -0.36 22.87 -3.24
N GLY A 236 0.28 23.71 -2.43
CA GLY A 236 0.96 24.91 -2.92
C GLY A 236 2.05 24.65 -3.97
N LEU A 237 2.70 23.47 -3.92
CA LEU A 237 3.72 23.10 -4.93
C LEU A 237 3.12 22.85 -6.32
N VAL A 238 1.85 22.43 -6.40
CA VAL A 238 1.19 22.16 -7.69
C VAL A 238 0.40 23.36 -8.20
N GLN A 239 0.08 24.32 -7.32
CA GLN A 239 -0.59 25.57 -7.70
C GLN A 239 0.38 26.56 -8.33
N ASN A 240 1.67 26.49 -8.02
CA ASN A 240 2.71 27.31 -8.59
C ASN A 240 3.76 26.44 -9.32
N PRO A 241 3.82 26.46 -10.66
CA PRO A 241 4.75 25.66 -11.45
C PRO A 241 6.24 25.88 -11.08
N PHE A 242 6.62 27.08 -10.65
CA PHE A 242 7.99 27.36 -10.22
C PHE A 242 8.30 26.70 -8.88
N LEU A 243 7.36 26.68 -7.92
CA LEU A 243 7.54 25.97 -6.66
C LEU A 243 7.57 24.45 -6.85
N ALA A 244 6.90 23.94 -7.87
CA ALA A 244 6.93 22.53 -8.23
C ALA A 244 8.35 22.02 -8.52
N LEU A 245 9.26 22.89 -9.02
CA LEU A 245 10.68 22.55 -9.23
C LEU A 245 11.41 22.18 -7.93
N LEU A 246 10.91 22.60 -6.77
CA LEU A 246 11.48 22.26 -5.47
C LEU A 246 11.04 20.87 -4.98
N ALA A 247 9.97 20.30 -5.53
CA ALA A 247 9.41 19.03 -5.06
C ALA A 247 10.42 17.87 -5.06
N PRO A 248 11.27 17.68 -6.11
CA PRO A 248 12.31 16.65 -6.10
C PRO A 248 13.34 16.84 -4.99
N VAL A 249 13.77 18.07 -4.75
CA VAL A 249 14.78 18.41 -3.73
C VAL A 249 14.21 18.14 -2.34
N ILE A 250 12.99 18.60 -2.07
CA ILE A 250 12.29 18.36 -0.80
C ILE A 250 12.12 16.85 -0.57
N ARG A 251 11.69 16.12 -1.59
CA ARG A 251 11.50 14.66 -1.52
C ARG A 251 12.82 13.95 -1.19
N THR A 252 13.87 14.21 -1.95
CA THR A 252 15.18 13.57 -1.76
C THR A 252 15.78 13.91 -0.39
N GLY A 253 15.68 15.16 0.04
CA GLY A 253 16.13 15.58 1.36
C GLY A 253 15.39 14.87 2.50
N ARG A 254 14.07 14.71 2.37
CA ARG A 254 13.26 13.94 3.34
C ARG A 254 13.66 12.47 3.41
N ILE A 255 13.88 11.83 2.26
CA ILE A 255 14.34 10.43 2.20
C ILE A 255 15.70 10.31 2.89
N GLY A 256 16.69 11.11 2.50
CA GLY A 256 18.03 11.10 3.10
C GLY A 256 18.00 11.32 4.61
N TRP A 257 17.22 12.30 5.07
CA TRP A 257 17.08 12.58 6.51
C TRP A 257 16.48 11.38 7.27
N ARG A 258 15.44 10.72 6.72
CA ARG A 258 14.84 9.51 7.32
C ARG A 258 15.82 8.34 7.36
N MET A 259 16.63 8.16 6.32
CA MET A 259 17.67 7.13 6.32
C MET A 259 18.67 7.36 7.44
N ILE A 260 19.18 8.57 7.61
CA ILE A 260 20.16 8.90 8.66
C ILE A 260 19.53 8.79 10.04
N ARG A 261 18.33 9.34 10.24
CA ARG A 261 17.73 9.50 11.57
C ARG A 261 17.12 8.22 12.13
N TYR A 262 16.49 7.41 11.30
CA TYR A 262 15.69 6.25 11.74
C TYR A 262 16.12 4.93 11.13
N ASN A 263 16.71 4.96 9.93
CA ASN A 263 16.99 3.76 9.15
C ASN A 263 18.49 3.56 8.89
N TRP A 264 19.35 3.98 9.84
CA TRP A 264 20.80 3.99 9.71
C TRP A 264 21.39 2.59 9.35
N ARG A 265 20.72 1.51 9.76
CA ARG A 265 21.11 0.13 9.39
C ARG A 265 21.06 -0.12 7.87
N PHE A 266 20.18 0.59 7.17
CA PHE A 266 20.05 0.52 5.72
C PHE A 266 20.88 1.59 4.99
N LEU A 267 21.60 2.44 5.73
CA LEU A 267 22.39 3.53 5.15
C LEU A 267 23.45 3.04 4.15
N PRO A 268 24.18 1.95 4.37
CA PRO A 268 25.11 1.41 3.37
C PRO A 268 24.41 1.02 2.07
N ALA A 269 23.29 0.31 2.14
CA ALA A 269 22.50 -0.06 0.97
C ALA A 269 21.91 1.17 0.26
N PHE A 270 21.46 2.18 1.03
CA PHE A 270 20.96 3.44 0.49
C PHE A 270 22.04 4.22 -0.25
N VAL A 271 23.25 4.35 0.34
CA VAL A 271 24.38 5.03 -0.31
C VAL A 271 24.79 4.30 -1.60
N LEU A 272 24.90 2.97 -1.55
CA LEU A 272 25.22 2.17 -2.73
C LEU A 272 24.15 2.32 -3.82
N SER A 273 22.90 2.42 -3.44
CA SER A 273 21.76 2.60 -4.36
C SER A 273 21.54 4.05 -4.80
N SER A 274 22.30 5.01 -4.28
CA SER A 274 22.03 6.45 -4.49
C SER A 274 21.97 6.89 -5.96
N PRO A 275 22.77 6.36 -6.91
CA PRO A 275 22.62 6.71 -8.33
C PRO A 275 21.23 6.32 -8.86
N LEU A 276 20.70 5.19 -8.44
CA LEU A 276 19.40 4.69 -8.84
C LEU A 276 18.26 5.41 -8.12
N VAL A 277 18.44 5.77 -6.86
CA VAL A 277 17.52 6.65 -6.12
C VAL A 277 17.39 8.00 -6.82
N LEU A 278 18.49 8.57 -7.29
CA LEU A 278 18.47 9.81 -8.10
C LEU A 278 17.72 9.62 -9.40
N LEU A 279 17.99 8.54 -10.13
CA LEU A 279 17.30 8.23 -11.39
C LEU A 279 15.78 8.06 -11.18
N GLY A 280 15.37 7.32 -10.17
CA GLY A 280 13.95 7.17 -9.81
C GLY A 280 13.32 8.49 -9.38
N THR A 281 14.08 9.36 -8.69
CA THR A 281 13.63 10.73 -8.37
C THR A 281 13.45 11.58 -9.62
N VAL A 282 14.35 11.49 -10.61
CA VAL A 282 14.21 12.18 -11.91
C VAL A 282 12.96 11.68 -12.65
N ALA A 283 12.74 10.36 -12.71
CA ALA A 283 11.54 9.78 -13.30
C ALA A 283 10.26 10.27 -12.61
N TRP A 284 10.25 10.29 -11.29
CA TRP A 284 9.16 10.83 -10.49
C TRP A 284 8.91 12.32 -10.79
N SER A 285 9.98 13.10 -10.82
CA SER A 285 9.92 14.54 -11.11
C SER A 285 9.36 14.84 -12.46
N TYR A 286 9.78 14.08 -13.48
CA TYR A 286 9.22 14.18 -14.82
C TYR A 286 7.70 13.96 -14.84
N GLY A 287 7.23 12.90 -14.19
CA GLY A 287 5.81 12.61 -14.08
C GLY A 287 5.04 13.71 -13.32
N PHE A 288 5.60 14.17 -12.19
CA PHE A 288 5.05 15.24 -11.37
C PHE A 288 4.91 16.55 -12.17
N MET A 289 5.98 17.01 -12.81
CA MET A 289 5.99 18.25 -13.57
C MET A 289 5.05 18.19 -14.77
N LYS A 290 5.06 17.06 -15.50
CA LYS A 290 4.14 16.86 -16.63
C LYS A 290 2.68 17.01 -16.21
N GLU A 291 2.30 16.54 -15.02
CA GLU A 291 0.93 16.69 -14.51
C GLU A 291 0.67 18.11 -13.98
N VAL A 292 1.66 18.76 -13.35
CA VAL A 292 1.52 20.16 -12.89
C VAL A 292 1.25 21.10 -14.07
N TRP A 293 1.96 20.91 -15.18
CA TRP A 293 1.85 21.78 -16.37
C TRP A 293 0.73 21.36 -17.33
N LYS A 294 0.06 20.28 -17.06
CA LYS A 294 -1.14 19.91 -17.81
C LYS A 294 -2.26 20.91 -17.49
N LYS A 295 -2.70 21.64 -18.56
CA LYS A 295 -3.82 22.57 -18.49
C LYS A 295 -5.15 21.88 -18.23
#